data_21d28617288a6db3fd3f8c45d6cf5f0a
#
_entry.id   21d28617288a6db3fd3f8c45d6cf5f0a
#
_cell.length_a   1.000
_cell.length_b   1.000
_cell.length_c   1.000
_cell.angle_alpha   90.00
_cell.angle_beta   90.00
_cell.angle_gamma   90.00
#
_symmetry.space_group_name_H-M   'P 1'
#
loop_
_entity.id
_entity.type
_entity.pdbx_description
1 polymer ?
#
loop_
_entity_poly.entity_id
_entity_poly.type
_entity_poly.pdbx_seq_one_letter_code
_entity_poly.pdbx_strand_id
1 'polypeptide(L)'
;MSEPLRFLSIGAGAIGTYIGGSLVLRGHAVVFVERPEVAEELRSRGLRLDISGTENHVPHPKMAGSIEEALAGHEFDAALFALKSFDTATFLDSLTVPRETLPPLLCFSNGVDNELEIAAALGPDRVIAGTVTSAIGRGRNAGEIVLEKLRGVGVALPEPGGGPSGHRLCERLVAALDAAALNARLFDSAADMKWSKMLTNLIANATSAILDMSPAEIFADPGLYRLEIGQLRETLRVMAAQGIRVVDLPGTPVRLLGAAVKHLPLAVSRPLLGRAVGGGRGGKMPSFHIDLHAGRGKSEVDYLNGAVVRAGLRTNVSTPVNSLLTEKLVALTRGEIPLDTYRQRPAKLIGELAPDAI
;
A
#
# COMPACT_ATOMS: atom_id res chain seq x y z
N MET A 1 -12.49 24.42 15.11
CA MET A 1 -12.24 23.82 13.77
C MET A 1 -10.82 24.19 13.39
N SER A 2 -9.98 23.22 13.04
CA SER A 2 -8.62 23.51 12.54
C SER A 2 -8.71 24.28 11.22
N GLU A 3 -7.73 25.12 10.96
CA GLU A 3 -7.62 25.87 9.69
C GLU A 3 -7.58 24.89 8.50
N PRO A 4 -8.32 25.17 7.41
CA PRO A 4 -8.30 24.32 6.22
C PRO A 4 -6.90 24.20 5.63
N LEU A 5 -6.46 22.97 5.36
CA LEU A 5 -5.19 22.68 4.71
C LEU A 5 -5.35 22.65 3.18
N ARG A 6 -4.25 22.90 2.48
CA ARG A 6 -4.13 22.79 1.04
C ARG A 6 -3.30 21.58 0.67
N PHE A 7 -3.87 20.70 -0.14
CA PHE A 7 -3.22 19.43 -0.54
C PHE A 7 -2.99 19.38 -2.05
N LEU A 8 -1.86 18.82 -2.42
CA LEU A 8 -1.56 18.39 -3.78
C LEU A 8 -1.72 16.87 -3.83
N SER A 9 -2.70 16.32 -4.57
CA SER A 9 -2.83 14.87 -4.71
C SER A 9 -2.14 14.40 -5.99
N ILE A 10 -1.01 13.70 -5.82
CA ILE A 10 -0.25 13.11 -6.92
C ILE A 10 -0.86 11.72 -7.19
N GLY A 11 -1.68 11.67 -8.24
CA GLY A 11 -2.53 10.55 -8.59
C GLY A 11 -3.96 10.66 -8.04
N ALA A 12 -4.96 10.48 -8.92
CA ALA A 12 -6.38 10.35 -8.61
C ALA A 12 -6.88 8.89 -8.80
N GLY A 13 -6.00 7.92 -8.55
CA GLY A 13 -6.38 6.50 -8.46
C GLY A 13 -7.23 6.22 -7.23
N ALA A 14 -7.45 4.94 -6.88
CA ALA A 14 -8.32 4.57 -5.76
C ALA A 14 -7.95 5.27 -4.44
N ILE A 15 -6.65 5.31 -4.11
CA ILE A 15 -6.18 5.92 -2.85
C ILE A 15 -6.27 7.45 -2.91
N GLY A 16 -5.79 8.07 -3.99
CA GLY A 16 -5.85 9.53 -4.15
C GLY A 16 -7.29 10.05 -4.17
N THR A 17 -8.20 9.36 -4.88
CA THR A 17 -9.63 9.69 -4.89
C THR A 17 -10.25 9.52 -3.50
N TYR A 18 -9.95 8.41 -2.80
CA TYR A 18 -10.48 8.16 -1.46
C TYR A 18 -10.04 9.24 -0.46
N ILE A 19 -8.74 9.48 -0.34
CA ILE A 19 -8.19 10.42 0.64
C ILE A 19 -8.48 11.86 0.21
N GLY A 20 -8.08 12.24 -1.01
CA GLY A 20 -8.25 13.60 -1.50
C GLY A 20 -9.72 14.00 -1.61
N GLY A 21 -10.59 13.11 -2.12
CA GLY A 21 -12.02 13.35 -2.19
C GLY A 21 -12.67 13.51 -0.82
N SER A 22 -12.29 12.67 0.16
CA SER A 22 -12.77 12.80 1.55
C SER A 22 -12.36 14.13 2.19
N LEU A 23 -11.14 14.61 1.91
CA LEU A 23 -10.66 15.92 2.36
C LEU A 23 -11.45 17.06 1.72
N VAL A 24 -11.72 16.99 0.39
CA VAL A 24 -12.57 17.99 -0.30
C VAL A 24 -13.97 18.06 0.32
N LEU A 25 -14.59 16.91 0.61
CA LEU A 25 -15.91 16.84 1.24
C LEU A 25 -15.94 17.47 2.65
N ARG A 26 -14.79 17.70 3.27
CA ARG A 26 -14.62 18.36 4.58
C ARG A 26 -14.11 19.79 4.48
N GLY A 27 -14.05 20.36 3.28
CA GLY A 27 -13.73 21.75 3.06
C GLY A 27 -12.22 22.05 2.92
N HIS A 28 -11.36 21.03 2.82
CA HIS A 28 -9.95 21.22 2.47
C HIS A 28 -9.80 21.51 0.97
N ALA A 29 -8.79 22.30 0.60
CA ALA A 29 -8.47 22.53 -0.80
C ALA A 29 -7.56 21.39 -1.30
N VAL A 30 -7.97 20.69 -2.35
CA VAL A 30 -7.17 19.64 -2.99
C VAL A 30 -7.07 19.88 -4.48
N VAL A 31 -5.84 19.92 -5.01
CA VAL A 31 -5.56 19.89 -6.45
C VAL A 31 -5.06 18.49 -6.79
N PHE A 32 -5.73 17.82 -7.72
CA PHE A 32 -5.34 16.48 -8.17
C PHE A 32 -4.51 16.60 -9.44
N VAL A 33 -3.36 15.93 -9.45
CA VAL A 33 -2.49 15.81 -10.62
C VAL A 33 -2.67 14.44 -11.23
N GLU A 34 -3.03 14.41 -12.50
CA GLU A 34 -3.17 13.20 -13.30
C GLU A 34 -2.71 13.47 -14.73
N ARG A 35 -2.57 12.42 -15.52
CA ARG A 35 -2.30 12.57 -16.95
C ARG A 35 -3.37 13.44 -17.60
N PRO A 36 -3.02 14.28 -18.58
CA PRO A 36 -3.92 15.28 -19.14
C PRO A 36 -5.30 14.73 -19.54
N GLU A 37 -5.34 13.55 -20.17
CA GLU A 37 -6.60 12.94 -20.64
C GLU A 37 -7.49 12.53 -19.45
N VAL A 38 -6.88 11.96 -18.39
CA VAL A 38 -7.60 11.57 -17.17
C VAL A 38 -8.05 12.80 -16.39
N ALA A 39 -7.20 13.83 -16.33
CA ALA A 39 -7.54 15.09 -15.67
C ALA A 39 -8.76 15.74 -16.32
N GLU A 40 -8.84 15.75 -17.65
CA GLU A 40 -9.99 16.30 -18.38
C GLU A 40 -11.27 15.48 -18.17
N GLU A 41 -11.16 14.15 -18.20
CA GLU A 41 -12.28 13.26 -17.85
C GLU A 41 -12.81 13.56 -16.44
N LEU A 42 -11.92 13.69 -15.45
CA LEU A 42 -12.29 13.95 -14.06
C LEU A 42 -12.85 15.38 -13.84
N ARG A 43 -12.38 16.37 -14.58
CA ARG A 43 -12.98 17.73 -14.56
C ARG A 43 -14.44 17.70 -15.00
N SER A 44 -14.76 16.90 -16.03
CA SER A 44 -16.11 16.84 -16.59
C SER A 44 -17.05 15.96 -15.75
N ARG A 45 -16.57 14.84 -15.19
CA ARG A 45 -17.40 13.83 -14.51
C ARG A 45 -17.43 14.00 -13.00
N GLY A 46 -16.45 14.68 -12.41
CA GLY A 46 -16.26 14.76 -10.98
C GLY A 46 -15.71 13.46 -10.37
N LEU A 47 -15.58 13.44 -9.03
CA LEU A 47 -15.21 12.26 -8.26
C LEU A 47 -16.45 11.69 -7.57
N ARG A 48 -16.57 10.36 -7.54
CA ARG A 48 -17.66 9.65 -6.86
C ARG A 48 -17.08 8.72 -5.81
N LEU A 49 -17.53 8.90 -4.57
CA LEU A 49 -17.08 8.12 -3.42
C LEU A 49 -18.30 7.44 -2.78
N ASP A 50 -18.44 6.15 -2.97
CA ASP A 50 -19.36 5.36 -2.15
C ASP A 50 -18.68 5.04 -0.81
N ILE A 51 -19.10 5.73 0.23
CA ILE A 51 -18.57 5.57 1.58
C ILE A 51 -19.64 4.88 2.41
N SER A 52 -19.45 3.59 2.66
CA SER A 52 -20.37 2.77 3.48
C SER A 52 -21.82 2.77 2.96
N GLY A 53 -22.01 2.70 1.65
CA GLY A 53 -23.33 2.71 1.01
C GLY A 53 -23.94 4.11 0.82
N THR A 54 -23.19 5.16 1.15
CA THR A 54 -23.58 6.54 0.88
C THR A 54 -22.74 7.09 -0.27
N GLU A 55 -23.43 7.42 -1.37
CA GLU A 55 -22.78 8.04 -2.53
C GLU A 55 -22.50 9.52 -2.24
N ASN A 56 -21.23 9.89 -2.31
CA ASN A 56 -20.74 11.26 -2.20
C ASN A 56 -20.17 11.71 -3.53
N HIS A 57 -20.42 12.96 -3.91
CA HIS A 57 -19.99 13.52 -5.18
C HIS A 57 -19.18 14.81 -5.00
N VAL A 58 -18.02 14.88 -5.66
CA VAL A 58 -17.24 16.11 -5.83
C VAL A 58 -17.38 16.52 -7.29
N PRO A 59 -18.33 17.42 -7.63
CA PRO A 59 -18.70 17.66 -9.02
C PRO A 59 -17.63 18.42 -9.83
N HIS A 60 -16.82 19.26 -9.16
CA HIS A 60 -15.82 20.11 -9.81
C HIS A 60 -14.48 20.00 -9.08
N PRO A 61 -13.79 18.83 -9.16
CA PRO A 61 -12.47 18.69 -8.56
C PRO A 61 -11.47 19.61 -9.27
N LYS A 62 -10.58 20.23 -8.50
CA LYS A 62 -9.47 20.99 -9.08
C LYS A 62 -8.46 19.99 -9.62
N MET A 63 -8.27 19.99 -10.94
CA MET A 63 -7.38 19.08 -11.65
C MET A 63 -6.24 19.85 -12.32
N ALA A 64 -5.04 19.25 -12.32
CA ALA A 64 -3.89 19.70 -13.09
C ALA A 64 -3.34 18.54 -13.94
N GLY A 65 -2.84 18.84 -15.12
CA GLY A 65 -2.22 17.87 -16.03
C GLY A 65 -0.73 17.62 -15.73
N SER A 66 -0.13 18.46 -14.88
CA SER A 66 1.27 18.33 -14.46
C SER A 66 1.50 18.93 -13.07
N ILE A 67 2.68 18.64 -12.49
CA ILE A 67 3.12 19.23 -11.22
C ILE A 67 3.34 20.74 -11.37
N GLU A 68 3.93 21.17 -12.48
CA GLU A 68 4.19 22.57 -12.80
C GLU A 68 2.88 23.37 -12.83
N GLU A 69 1.86 22.85 -13.52
CA GLU A 69 0.53 23.46 -13.57
C GLU A 69 -0.08 23.58 -12.18
N ALA A 70 0.01 22.53 -11.38
CA ALA A 70 -0.54 22.50 -10.03
C ALA A 70 0.14 23.49 -9.08
N LEU A 71 1.46 23.66 -9.20
CA LEU A 71 2.26 24.56 -8.36
C LEU A 71 2.17 26.02 -8.81
N ALA A 72 1.71 26.32 -10.03
CA ALA A 72 1.63 27.67 -10.56
C ALA A 72 0.70 28.55 -9.72
N GLY A 73 1.29 29.43 -8.89
CA GLY A 73 0.56 30.36 -8.02
C GLY A 73 -0.15 29.74 -6.82
N HIS A 74 0.20 28.51 -6.45
CA HIS A 74 -0.37 27.81 -5.31
C HIS A 74 0.71 27.31 -4.36
N GLU A 75 0.46 27.47 -3.06
CA GLU A 75 1.22 26.83 -1.98
C GLU A 75 0.38 25.70 -1.38
N PHE A 76 1.04 24.62 -1.00
CA PHE A 76 0.41 23.44 -0.39
C PHE A 76 1.07 23.11 0.95
N ASP A 77 0.27 22.66 1.92
CA ASP A 77 0.77 22.20 3.22
C ASP A 77 1.42 20.81 3.09
N ALA A 78 0.89 19.93 2.22
CA ALA A 78 1.44 18.61 1.94
C ALA A 78 0.98 18.09 0.57
N ALA A 79 1.76 17.16 0.01
CA ALA A 79 1.34 16.36 -1.14
C ALA A 79 0.94 14.96 -0.70
N LEU A 80 -0.19 14.46 -1.20
CA LEU A 80 -0.65 13.09 -1.05
C LEU A 80 -0.02 12.27 -2.19
N PHE A 81 1.02 11.51 -1.91
CA PHE A 81 1.66 10.66 -2.91
C PHE A 81 0.94 9.31 -2.96
N ALA A 82 0.08 9.15 -3.96
CA ALA A 82 -0.85 8.01 -4.09
C ALA A 82 -0.61 7.19 -5.37
N LEU A 83 0.63 7.16 -5.84
CA LEU A 83 1.07 6.35 -6.98
C LEU A 83 1.36 4.91 -6.56
N LYS A 84 1.39 4.01 -7.55
CA LYS A 84 1.90 2.65 -7.35
C LYS A 84 3.41 2.69 -7.13
N SER A 85 3.94 1.77 -6.31
CA SER A 85 5.35 1.74 -5.93
C SER A 85 6.30 1.69 -7.13
N PHE A 86 5.93 0.97 -8.19
CA PHE A 86 6.73 0.88 -9.42
C PHE A 86 6.72 2.17 -10.28
N ASP A 87 5.95 3.17 -9.92
CA ASP A 87 5.92 4.46 -10.60
C ASP A 87 6.69 5.55 -9.82
N THR A 88 7.18 5.25 -8.60
CA THR A 88 7.90 6.21 -7.73
C THR A 88 9.15 6.76 -8.41
N ALA A 89 10.05 5.90 -8.87
CA ALA A 89 11.28 6.33 -9.55
C ALA A 89 10.98 7.16 -10.80
N THR A 90 10.07 6.67 -11.66
CA THR A 90 9.67 7.39 -12.87
C THR A 90 9.09 8.77 -12.57
N PHE A 91 8.29 8.89 -11.51
CA PHE A 91 7.78 10.19 -11.06
C PHE A 91 8.90 11.12 -10.63
N LEU A 92 9.83 10.65 -9.79
CA LEU A 92 10.95 11.45 -9.29
C LEU A 92 11.87 11.92 -10.42
N ASP A 93 12.13 11.05 -11.40
CA ASP A 93 12.94 11.36 -12.59
C ASP A 93 12.25 12.37 -13.53
N SER A 94 10.93 12.42 -13.53
CA SER A 94 10.13 13.32 -14.37
C SER A 94 9.97 14.73 -13.79
N LEU A 95 10.40 14.97 -12.56
CA LEU A 95 10.27 16.28 -11.91
C LEU A 95 11.18 17.31 -12.55
N THR A 96 10.59 18.37 -13.09
CA THR A 96 11.30 19.51 -13.69
C THR A 96 11.29 20.75 -12.78
N VAL A 97 10.48 20.72 -11.71
CA VAL A 97 10.40 21.81 -10.74
C VAL A 97 11.52 21.75 -9.71
N PRO A 98 11.97 22.88 -9.16
CA PRO A 98 12.91 22.90 -8.05
C PRO A 98 12.34 22.11 -6.85
N ARG A 99 13.18 21.29 -6.21
CA ARG A 99 12.77 20.43 -5.08
C ARG A 99 12.14 21.22 -3.92
N GLU A 100 12.61 22.44 -3.74
CA GLU A 100 12.17 23.36 -2.68
C GLU A 100 10.73 23.82 -2.86
N THR A 101 10.20 23.79 -4.08
CA THR A 101 8.82 24.20 -4.39
C THR A 101 7.80 23.10 -4.07
N LEU A 102 8.26 21.84 -3.96
CA LEU A 102 7.38 20.74 -3.60
C LEU A 102 7.06 20.80 -2.11
N PRO A 103 5.80 20.63 -1.70
CA PRO A 103 5.46 20.41 -0.29
C PRO A 103 5.97 19.04 0.17
N PRO A 104 6.06 18.77 1.50
CA PRO A 104 6.34 17.44 2.01
C PRO A 104 5.37 16.39 1.46
N LEU A 105 5.90 15.25 0.99
CA LEU A 105 5.14 14.17 0.38
C LEU A 105 4.69 13.16 1.46
N LEU A 106 3.39 13.07 1.70
CA LEU A 106 2.79 11.99 2.50
C LEU A 106 2.59 10.78 1.59
N CYS A 107 3.50 9.79 1.71
CA CYS A 107 3.61 8.64 0.82
C CYS A 107 2.68 7.50 1.24
N PHE A 108 1.65 7.23 0.45
CA PHE A 108 0.70 6.12 0.66
C PHE A 108 1.03 4.87 -0.16
N SER A 109 2.11 4.87 -0.92
CA SER A 109 2.54 3.70 -1.70
C SER A 109 2.79 2.50 -0.79
N ASN A 110 2.44 1.30 -1.28
CA ASN A 110 2.72 0.06 -0.57
C ASN A 110 4.24 -0.23 -0.54
N GLY A 111 4.67 -1.08 0.38
CA GLY A 111 6.08 -1.42 0.55
C GLY A 111 6.77 -0.53 1.57
N VAL A 112 8.09 -0.65 1.64
CA VAL A 112 8.92 -0.03 2.69
C VAL A 112 10.11 0.76 2.12
N ASP A 113 10.29 0.76 0.82
CA ASP A 113 11.44 1.39 0.14
C ASP A 113 11.09 2.75 -0.49
N ASN A 114 9.79 3.04 -0.75
CA ASN A 114 9.37 4.28 -1.44
C ASN A 114 9.79 5.56 -0.70
N GLU A 115 9.63 5.58 0.62
CA GLU A 115 10.01 6.74 1.43
C GLU A 115 11.53 6.99 1.39
N LEU A 116 12.32 5.92 1.28
CA LEU A 116 13.78 6.02 1.13
C LEU A 116 14.16 6.58 -0.24
N GLU A 117 13.49 6.14 -1.30
CA GLU A 117 13.66 6.67 -2.66
C GLU A 117 13.31 8.17 -2.72
N ILE A 118 12.16 8.55 -2.16
CA ILE A 118 11.72 9.94 -2.11
C ILE A 118 12.70 10.79 -1.29
N ALA A 119 13.14 10.29 -0.13
CA ALA A 119 14.10 10.99 0.73
C ALA A 119 15.47 11.17 0.06
N ALA A 120 15.95 10.17 -0.68
CA ALA A 120 17.19 10.27 -1.45
C ALA A 120 17.09 11.31 -2.58
N ALA A 121 15.94 11.41 -3.22
CA ALA A 121 15.72 12.36 -4.32
C ALA A 121 15.43 13.78 -3.84
N LEU A 122 14.59 13.96 -2.82
CA LEU A 122 14.04 15.26 -2.41
C LEU A 122 14.59 15.76 -1.07
N GLY A 123 15.20 14.89 -0.28
CA GLY A 123 15.64 15.17 1.09
C GLY A 123 14.73 14.52 2.14
N PRO A 124 15.27 14.12 3.31
CA PRO A 124 14.53 13.42 4.36
C PRO A 124 13.40 14.24 4.98
N ASP A 125 13.56 15.57 5.03
CA ASP A 125 12.54 16.50 5.54
C ASP A 125 11.33 16.68 4.60
N ARG A 126 11.41 16.13 3.38
CA ARG A 126 10.38 16.22 2.36
C ARG A 126 9.49 15.00 2.27
N VAL A 127 9.66 14.02 3.17
CA VAL A 127 8.88 12.79 3.14
C VAL A 127 8.20 12.51 4.47
N ILE A 128 6.97 12.05 4.40
CA ILE A 128 6.16 11.58 5.52
C ILE A 128 5.65 10.19 5.12
N ALA A 129 5.78 9.21 5.99
CA ALA A 129 5.26 7.88 5.74
C ALA A 129 3.75 7.82 6.00
N GLY A 130 3.02 7.29 5.03
CA GLY A 130 1.59 7.04 5.11
C GLY A 130 1.26 5.57 4.90
N THR A 131 0.14 5.12 5.43
CA THR A 131 -0.42 3.81 5.11
C THR A 131 -1.94 3.85 5.13
N VAL A 132 -2.57 3.08 4.25
CA VAL A 132 -4.02 2.90 4.21
C VAL A 132 -4.36 1.46 4.54
N THR A 133 -5.15 1.25 5.59
CA THR A 133 -5.61 -0.08 6.00
C THR A 133 -7.04 -0.36 5.55
N SER A 134 -7.81 0.67 5.23
CA SER A 134 -9.15 0.56 4.64
C SER A 134 -9.11 -0.21 3.33
N ALA A 135 -10.15 -0.99 3.05
CA ALA A 135 -10.31 -1.66 1.78
C ALA A 135 -11.10 -0.78 0.83
N ILE A 136 -10.48 -0.38 -0.28
CA ILE A 136 -11.06 0.49 -1.28
C ILE A 136 -11.13 -0.26 -2.61
N GLY A 137 -12.33 -0.39 -3.15
CA GLY A 137 -12.61 -0.86 -4.49
C GLY A 137 -12.57 0.29 -5.49
N ARG A 138 -12.20 -0.01 -6.74
CA ARG A 138 -12.36 0.91 -7.88
C ARG A 138 -13.77 0.76 -8.44
N GLY A 139 -14.39 1.87 -8.80
CA GLY A 139 -15.59 1.87 -9.63
C GLY A 139 -15.28 1.50 -11.09
N ARG A 140 -16.26 1.69 -11.95
CA ARG A 140 -16.12 1.38 -13.38
C ARG A 140 -15.23 2.38 -14.12
N ASN A 141 -15.20 3.62 -13.64
CA ASN A 141 -14.51 4.73 -14.28
C ASN A 141 -13.40 5.30 -13.38
N ALA A 142 -12.51 6.10 -13.95
CA ALA A 142 -11.57 6.89 -13.17
C ALA A 142 -12.30 7.81 -12.18
N GLY A 143 -11.72 8.05 -11.01
CA GLY A 143 -12.33 8.89 -9.97
C GLY A 143 -13.55 8.29 -9.25
N GLU A 144 -13.89 7.03 -9.51
CA GLU A 144 -14.94 6.30 -8.78
C GLU A 144 -14.34 5.30 -7.82
N ILE A 145 -14.76 5.34 -6.57
CA ILE A 145 -14.34 4.39 -5.53
C ILE A 145 -15.51 3.90 -4.69
N VAL A 146 -15.32 2.71 -4.13
CA VAL A 146 -16.21 2.12 -3.13
C VAL A 146 -15.39 1.80 -1.89
N LEU A 147 -15.75 2.35 -0.74
CA LEU A 147 -15.18 1.98 0.55
C LEU A 147 -15.82 0.66 1.01
N GLU A 148 -15.14 -0.44 0.75
CA GLU A 148 -15.62 -1.79 1.09
C GLU A 148 -15.53 -2.06 2.59
N LYS A 149 -14.47 -1.54 3.24
CA LYS A 149 -14.29 -1.68 4.69
C LYS A 149 -13.48 -0.50 5.23
N LEU A 150 -14.09 0.27 6.10
CA LEU A 150 -13.39 1.30 6.86
C LEU A 150 -12.49 0.63 7.92
N ARG A 151 -11.20 1.00 7.91
CA ARG A 151 -10.25 0.64 8.96
C ARG A 151 -9.48 1.87 9.40
N GLY A 152 -8.79 2.56 8.48
CA GLY A 152 -8.17 3.86 8.73
C GLY A 152 -6.89 4.12 7.96
N VAL A 153 -6.20 5.16 8.39
CA VAL A 153 -4.96 5.68 7.82
C VAL A 153 -3.92 5.83 8.92
N GLY A 154 -2.68 5.43 8.67
CA GLY A 154 -1.54 5.71 9.54
C GLY A 154 -0.65 6.79 8.95
N VAL A 155 -0.06 7.63 9.80
CA VAL A 155 0.92 8.65 9.44
C VAL A 155 2.09 8.55 10.40
N ALA A 156 3.32 8.67 9.90
CA ALA A 156 4.53 8.72 10.72
C ALA A 156 5.62 9.53 10.04
N LEU A 157 6.52 10.13 10.81
CA LEU A 157 7.76 10.65 10.27
C LEU A 157 8.76 9.50 10.05
N PRO A 158 9.45 9.44 8.92
CA PRO A 158 10.64 8.60 8.76
C PRO A 158 11.75 9.08 9.69
N GLU A 159 12.53 8.17 10.24
CA GLU A 159 13.69 8.50 11.05
C GLU A 159 14.98 8.49 10.21
N PRO A 160 15.92 9.45 10.44
CA PRO A 160 15.77 10.70 11.18
C PRO A 160 15.13 11.77 10.31
N GLY A 161 14.00 12.33 10.67
CA GLY A 161 13.34 13.30 9.78
C GLY A 161 12.49 14.35 10.47
N GLY A 162 12.41 15.52 9.82
CA GLY A 162 11.42 16.57 10.06
C GLY A 162 11.52 17.38 11.34
N GLY A 163 12.27 16.92 12.33
CA GLY A 163 12.36 17.66 13.59
C GLY A 163 11.01 18.09 14.19
N PRO A 164 10.96 19.10 15.07
CA PRO A 164 9.71 19.56 15.70
C PRO A 164 8.69 20.12 14.69
N SER A 165 9.14 20.68 13.56
CA SER A 165 8.25 21.21 12.52
C SER A 165 7.55 20.10 11.74
N GLY A 166 8.26 19.03 11.38
CA GLY A 166 7.69 17.86 10.75
C GLY A 166 6.68 17.14 11.65
N HIS A 167 6.98 17.05 12.95
CA HIS A 167 6.06 16.45 13.91
C HIS A 167 4.73 17.22 14.00
N ARG A 168 4.80 18.56 14.13
CA ARG A 168 3.60 19.42 14.11
C ARG A 168 2.80 19.30 12.81
N LEU A 169 3.49 19.17 11.66
CA LEU A 169 2.81 18.93 10.40
C LEU A 169 2.07 17.58 10.41
N CYS A 170 2.69 16.51 10.87
CA CYS A 170 2.05 15.19 10.99
C CYS A 170 0.81 15.24 11.90
N GLU A 171 0.87 15.95 13.03
CA GLU A 171 -0.30 16.14 13.91
C GLU A 171 -1.44 16.85 13.19
N ARG A 172 -1.15 17.94 12.44
CA ARG A 172 -2.15 18.66 11.62
C ARG A 172 -2.74 17.76 10.53
N LEU A 173 -1.91 16.97 9.86
CA LEU A 173 -2.34 16.04 8.82
C LEU A 173 -3.25 14.95 9.40
N VAL A 174 -2.88 14.35 10.54
CA VAL A 174 -3.72 13.36 11.23
C VAL A 174 -5.05 13.97 11.64
N ALA A 175 -5.06 15.18 12.20
CA ALA A 175 -6.29 15.85 12.58
C ALA A 175 -7.20 16.13 11.37
N ALA A 176 -6.64 16.54 10.23
CA ALA A 176 -7.40 16.77 9.00
C ALA A 176 -7.97 15.47 8.42
N LEU A 177 -7.16 14.40 8.37
CA LEU A 177 -7.56 13.08 7.87
C LEU A 177 -8.63 12.45 8.79
N ASP A 178 -8.50 12.61 10.10
CA ASP A 178 -9.48 12.08 11.06
C ASP A 178 -10.82 12.84 10.97
N ALA A 179 -10.77 14.17 10.87
CA ALA A 179 -11.95 15.00 10.61
C ALA A 179 -12.63 14.65 9.28
N ALA A 180 -11.89 14.12 8.30
CA ALA A 180 -12.41 13.59 7.05
C ALA A 180 -12.96 12.15 7.18
N ALA A 181 -13.18 11.66 8.39
CA ALA A 181 -13.68 10.32 8.71
C ALA A 181 -12.80 9.17 8.19
N LEU A 182 -11.51 9.42 8.05
CA LEU A 182 -10.53 8.44 7.58
C LEU A 182 -9.93 7.60 8.72
N ASN A 183 -10.36 7.79 9.98
CA ASN A 183 -9.84 7.11 11.18
C ASN A 183 -8.31 7.14 11.21
N ALA A 184 -7.75 8.36 11.22
CA ALA A 184 -6.32 8.58 11.12
C ALA A 184 -5.61 8.43 12.46
N ARG A 185 -4.38 7.91 12.44
CA ARG A 185 -3.54 7.72 13.62
C ARG A 185 -2.09 8.11 13.35
N LEU A 186 -1.48 8.83 14.28
CA LEU A 186 -0.05 9.10 14.32
C LEU A 186 0.71 7.92 14.92
N PHE A 187 1.86 7.58 14.33
CA PHE A 187 2.78 6.54 14.80
C PHE A 187 4.14 7.15 15.10
N ASP A 188 4.80 6.64 16.13
CA ASP A 188 6.13 7.09 16.56
C ASP A 188 7.24 6.63 15.61
N SER A 189 7.04 5.50 14.91
CA SER A 189 8.01 4.91 13.98
C SER A 189 7.36 4.56 12.64
N ALA A 190 7.88 5.16 11.58
CA ALA A 190 7.49 4.86 10.22
C ALA A 190 7.82 3.39 9.85
N ALA A 191 8.99 2.90 10.29
CA ALA A 191 9.40 1.52 10.05
C ALA A 191 8.44 0.52 10.71
N ASP A 192 8.12 0.71 12.00
CA ASP A 192 7.17 -0.15 12.72
C ASP A 192 5.81 -0.20 12.00
N MET A 193 5.30 0.97 11.57
CA MET A 193 4.03 1.11 10.87
C MET A 193 4.05 0.41 9.49
N LYS A 194 5.04 0.73 8.66
CA LYS A 194 5.12 0.22 7.27
C LYS A 194 5.39 -1.28 7.22
N TRP A 195 6.28 -1.79 8.06
CA TRP A 195 6.56 -3.23 8.14
C TRP A 195 5.40 -4.01 8.75
N SER A 196 4.66 -3.44 9.70
CA SER A 196 3.42 -4.05 10.19
C SER A 196 2.36 -4.12 9.08
N LYS A 197 2.27 -3.10 8.23
CA LYS A 197 1.40 -3.13 7.03
C LYS A 197 1.87 -4.19 6.03
N MET A 198 3.19 -4.39 5.88
CA MET A 198 3.79 -5.43 5.04
C MET A 198 3.23 -6.80 5.41
N LEU A 199 3.20 -7.18 6.69
CA LEU A 199 2.65 -8.47 7.14
C LEU A 199 1.23 -8.71 6.63
N THR A 200 0.39 -7.68 6.61
CA THR A 200 -1.00 -7.81 6.12
C THR A 200 -1.11 -7.83 4.59
N ASN A 201 -0.18 -7.16 3.90
CA ASN A 201 -0.16 -7.10 2.45
C ASN A 201 0.35 -8.39 1.81
N LEU A 202 1.23 -9.12 2.49
CA LEU A 202 1.77 -10.40 1.99
C LEU A 202 0.72 -11.52 1.98
N ILE A 203 -0.26 -11.50 2.91
CA ILE A 203 -1.23 -12.58 3.08
C ILE A 203 -1.97 -12.90 1.78
N ALA A 204 -1.75 -14.08 1.25
CA ALA A 204 -2.36 -14.64 0.03
C ALA A 204 -2.25 -13.72 -1.20
N ASN A 205 -1.37 -12.73 -1.22
CA ASN A 205 -1.32 -11.76 -2.32
C ASN A 205 -0.55 -12.33 -3.52
N ALA A 206 0.70 -12.76 -3.32
CA ALA A 206 1.50 -13.36 -4.39
C ALA A 206 1.00 -14.76 -4.77
N THR A 207 0.68 -15.60 -3.80
CA THR A 207 0.18 -16.97 -4.03
C THR A 207 -1.12 -16.97 -4.80
N SER A 208 -2.09 -16.10 -4.48
CA SER A 208 -3.33 -15.98 -5.25
C SER A 208 -3.08 -15.57 -6.69
N ALA A 209 -2.14 -14.65 -6.94
CA ALA A 209 -1.79 -14.24 -8.28
C ALA A 209 -1.11 -15.35 -9.10
N ILE A 210 -0.15 -16.05 -8.49
CA ILE A 210 0.62 -17.13 -9.13
C ILE A 210 -0.27 -18.34 -9.46
N LEU A 211 -1.17 -18.71 -8.53
CA LEU A 211 -1.96 -19.96 -8.62
C LEU A 211 -3.35 -19.75 -9.22
N ASP A 212 -3.80 -18.49 -9.42
CA ASP A 212 -5.19 -18.17 -9.77
C ASP A 212 -6.18 -18.84 -8.80
N MET A 213 -5.91 -18.70 -7.49
CA MET A 213 -6.70 -19.23 -6.39
C MET A 213 -7.11 -18.12 -5.43
N SER A 214 -8.32 -18.23 -4.89
CA SER A 214 -8.78 -17.29 -3.88
C SER A 214 -8.01 -17.42 -2.54
N PRO A 215 -7.96 -16.38 -1.71
CA PRO A 215 -7.35 -16.47 -0.39
C PRO A 215 -7.95 -17.60 0.47
N ALA A 216 -9.23 -17.88 0.34
CA ALA A 216 -9.90 -18.97 1.04
C ALA A 216 -9.35 -20.34 0.62
N GLU A 217 -9.18 -20.58 -0.68
CA GLU A 217 -8.60 -21.82 -1.21
C GLU A 217 -7.13 -21.97 -0.80
N ILE A 218 -6.34 -20.86 -0.84
CA ILE A 218 -4.95 -20.86 -0.38
C ILE A 218 -4.86 -21.33 1.10
N PHE A 219 -5.70 -20.78 1.97
CA PHE A 219 -5.68 -21.11 3.39
C PHE A 219 -6.33 -22.49 3.72
N ALA A 220 -7.16 -23.01 2.83
CA ALA A 220 -7.73 -24.34 2.94
C ALA A 220 -6.71 -25.45 2.62
N ASP A 221 -5.76 -25.21 1.72
CA ASP A 221 -4.69 -26.15 1.37
C ASP A 221 -3.60 -26.16 2.45
N PRO A 222 -3.26 -27.33 3.06
CA PRO A 222 -2.25 -27.39 4.13
C PRO A 222 -0.84 -27.00 3.67
N GLY A 223 -0.46 -27.31 2.44
CA GLY A 223 0.85 -26.98 1.87
C GLY A 223 0.99 -25.48 1.61
N LEU A 224 -0.03 -24.87 0.99
CA LEU A 224 -0.07 -23.45 0.75
C LEU A 224 -0.17 -22.65 2.05
N TYR A 225 -0.95 -23.12 3.03
CA TYR A 225 -0.98 -22.51 4.35
C TYR A 225 0.41 -22.48 5.00
N ARG A 226 1.18 -23.59 4.89
CA ARG A 226 2.56 -23.64 5.40
C ARG A 226 3.45 -22.62 4.67
N LEU A 227 3.32 -22.50 3.37
CA LEU A 227 4.04 -21.49 2.55
C LEU A 227 3.68 -20.08 3.00
N GLU A 228 2.39 -19.77 3.20
CA GLU A 228 1.92 -18.46 3.69
C GLU A 228 2.50 -18.11 5.07
N ILE A 229 2.50 -19.07 6.01
CA ILE A 229 3.12 -18.86 7.32
C ILE A 229 4.64 -18.73 7.20
N GLY A 230 5.26 -19.46 6.26
CA GLY A 230 6.70 -19.37 5.95
C GLY A 230 7.10 -17.94 5.58
N GLN A 231 6.45 -17.33 4.57
CA GLN A 231 6.77 -15.95 4.15
C GLN A 231 6.57 -14.92 5.27
N LEU A 232 5.53 -15.09 6.11
CA LEU A 232 5.31 -14.18 7.24
C LEU A 232 6.35 -14.37 8.35
N ARG A 233 6.79 -15.61 8.63
CA ARG A 233 7.87 -15.89 9.58
C ARG A 233 9.20 -15.31 9.12
N GLU A 234 9.53 -15.41 7.84
CA GLU A 234 10.71 -14.75 7.25
C GLU A 234 10.64 -13.25 7.47
N THR A 235 9.50 -12.63 7.15
CA THR A 235 9.28 -11.19 7.34
C THR A 235 9.45 -10.78 8.80
N LEU A 236 8.88 -11.54 9.76
CA LEU A 236 9.04 -11.27 11.19
C LEU A 236 10.50 -11.42 11.67
N ARG A 237 11.27 -12.37 11.11
CA ARG A 237 12.71 -12.50 11.40
C ARG A 237 13.49 -11.32 10.86
N VAL A 238 13.20 -10.88 9.64
CA VAL A 238 13.80 -9.70 9.03
C VAL A 238 13.48 -8.44 9.85
N MET A 239 12.24 -8.25 10.28
CA MET A 239 11.84 -7.15 11.17
C MET A 239 12.64 -7.18 12.47
N ALA A 240 12.71 -8.34 13.13
CA ALA A 240 13.44 -8.49 14.39
C ALA A 240 14.95 -8.18 14.24
N ALA A 241 15.58 -8.63 13.14
CA ALA A 241 16.98 -8.35 12.85
C ALA A 241 17.27 -6.87 12.59
N GLN A 242 16.25 -6.10 12.18
CA GLN A 242 16.32 -4.63 12.02
C GLN A 242 15.87 -3.85 13.27
N GLY A 243 15.48 -4.52 14.35
CA GLY A 243 14.93 -3.86 15.55
C GLY A 243 13.52 -3.29 15.36
N ILE A 244 12.82 -3.69 14.29
CA ILE A 244 11.48 -3.21 13.94
C ILE A 244 10.42 -3.99 14.73
N ARG A 245 9.50 -3.26 15.37
CA ARG A 245 8.43 -3.83 16.18
C ARG A 245 7.16 -4.03 15.37
N VAL A 246 6.42 -5.08 15.68
CA VAL A 246 5.05 -5.24 15.17
C VAL A 246 4.10 -4.35 15.97
N VAL A 247 3.37 -3.47 15.29
CA VAL A 247 2.39 -2.55 15.89
C VAL A 247 1.00 -2.79 15.29
N ASP A 248 -0.05 -2.50 16.08
CA ASP A 248 -1.42 -2.53 15.57
C ASP A 248 -1.69 -1.31 14.70
N LEU A 249 -2.26 -1.54 13.54
CA LEU A 249 -2.66 -0.50 12.60
C LEU A 249 -4.14 -0.13 12.78
N PRO A 250 -4.59 1.03 12.28
CA PRO A 250 -5.98 1.40 12.36
C PRO A 250 -6.91 0.27 11.87
N GLY A 251 -7.82 -0.16 12.73
CA GLY A 251 -8.78 -1.23 12.45
C GLY A 251 -8.17 -2.61 12.13
N THR A 252 -6.88 -2.84 12.44
CA THR A 252 -6.18 -4.09 12.09
C THR A 252 -5.23 -4.53 13.21
N PRO A 253 -5.54 -5.62 13.95
CA PRO A 253 -4.75 -6.12 15.08
C PRO A 253 -3.52 -6.92 14.59
N VAL A 254 -2.50 -6.24 14.09
CA VAL A 254 -1.32 -6.89 13.48
C VAL A 254 -0.44 -7.59 14.52
N ARG A 255 -0.41 -7.09 15.77
CA ARG A 255 0.31 -7.76 16.85
C ARG A 255 -0.24 -9.15 17.12
N LEU A 256 -1.57 -9.31 17.08
CA LEU A 256 -2.21 -10.61 17.23
C LEU A 256 -1.85 -11.55 16.07
N LEU A 257 -1.86 -11.03 14.83
CA LEU A 257 -1.40 -11.80 13.66
C LEU A 257 0.05 -12.24 13.82
N GLY A 258 0.96 -11.32 14.16
CA GLY A 258 2.38 -11.62 14.36
C GLY A 258 2.61 -12.66 15.46
N ALA A 259 1.90 -12.56 16.58
CA ALA A 259 1.96 -13.53 17.67
C ALA A 259 1.45 -14.92 17.22
N ALA A 260 0.33 -14.97 16.51
CA ALA A 260 -0.22 -16.22 15.98
C ALA A 260 0.76 -16.91 15.01
N VAL A 261 1.34 -16.15 14.06
CA VAL A 261 2.32 -16.66 13.09
C VAL A 261 3.59 -17.18 13.78
N LYS A 262 4.06 -16.47 14.83
CA LYS A 262 5.30 -16.78 15.52
C LYS A 262 5.17 -17.97 16.46
N HIS A 263 4.07 -18.06 17.21
CA HIS A 263 3.97 -18.95 18.38
C HIS A 263 2.97 -20.10 18.23
N LEU A 264 1.95 -19.98 17.36
CA LEU A 264 0.97 -21.06 17.26
C LEU A 264 1.44 -22.18 16.33
N PRO A 265 1.22 -23.46 16.71
CA PRO A 265 1.35 -24.59 15.81
C PRO A 265 0.44 -24.42 14.58
N LEU A 266 0.90 -24.90 13.41
CA LEU A 266 0.14 -24.76 12.15
C LEU A 266 -1.26 -25.36 12.23
N ALA A 267 -1.41 -26.49 12.92
CA ALA A 267 -2.72 -27.16 13.10
C ALA A 267 -3.73 -26.27 13.87
N VAL A 268 -3.26 -25.43 14.79
CA VAL A 268 -4.09 -24.51 15.59
C VAL A 268 -4.34 -23.21 14.84
N SER A 269 -3.30 -22.64 14.24
CA SER A 269 -3.39 -21.34 13.57
C SER A 269 -4.19 -21.39 12.26
N ARG A 270 -4.17 -22.53 11.53
CA ARG A 270 -4.87 -22.65 10.24
C ARG A 270 -6.37 -22.40 10.31
N PRO A 271 -7.18 -23.03 11.19
CA PRO A 271 -8.60 -22.74 11.25
C PRO A 271 -8.90 -21.31 11.74
N LEU A 272 -8.04 -20.72 12.58
CA LEU A 272 -8.21 -19.35 13.08
C LEU A 272 -7.94 -18.32 11.99
N LEU A 273 -6.77 -18.39 11.35
CA LEU A 273 -6.39 -17.44 10.31
C LEU A 273 -7.18 -17.67 9.02
N GLY A 274 -7.52 -18.91 8.68
CA GLY A 274 -8.38 -19.23 7.54
C GLY A 274 -9.75 -18.57 7.62
N ARG A 275 -10.40 -18.60 8.80
CA ARG A 275 -11.66 -17.87 9.02
C ARG A 275 -11.49 -16.36 8.94
N ALA A 276 -10.40 -15.83 9.51
CA ALA A 276 -10.13 -14.39 9.49
C ALA A 276 -9.86 -13.88 8.07
N VAL A 277 -9.14 -14.64 7.26
CA VAL A 277 -8.81 -14.28 5.86
C VAL A 277 -10.02 -14.49 4.94
N GLY A 278 -10.72 -15.63 5.04
CA GLY A 278 -11.89 -15.95 4.24
C GLY A 278 -13.07 -15.01 4.52
N GLY A 279 -13.35 -14.70 5.79
CA GLY A 279 -14.41 -13.77 6.18
C GLY A 279 -14.08 -12.29 5.95
N GLY A 280 -12.79 -11.96 5.87
CA GLY A 280 -12.33 -10.57 5.76
C GLY A 280 -12.28 -9.97 4.35
N ARG A 281 -12.25 -10.80 3.30
CA ARG A 281 -12.08 -10.38 1.89
C ARG A 281 -13.24 -10.78 0.96
N GLY A 282 -14.25 -11.52 1.46
CA GLY A 282 -15.50 -11.79 0.71
C GLY A 282 -15.32 -12.37 -0.69
N GLY A 283 -14.35 -13.24 -0.91
CA GLY A 283 -14.10 -13.84 -2.24
C GLY A 283 -13.41 -12.91 -3.27
N LYS A 284 -13.10 -11.66 -2.91
CA LYS A 284 -12.36 -10.75 -3.80
C LYS A 284 -10.90 -11.17 -3.91
N MET A 285 -10.41 -11.20 -5.15
CA MET A 285 -9.01 -11.49 -5.42
C MET A 285 -8.09 -10.34 -4.95
N PRO A 286 -6.89 -10.66 -4.44
CA PRO A 286 -5.91 -9.66 -4.00
C PRO A 286 -5.37 -8.79 -5.15
N SER A 287 -4.72 -7.67 -4.77
CA SER A 287 -4.26 -6.66 -5.72
C SER A 287 -3.30 -7.20 -6.78
N PHE A 288 -2.38 -8.11 -6.41
CA PHE A 288 -1.43 -8.66 -7.38
C PHE A 288 -2.13 -9.52 -8.45
N HIS A 289 -3.15 -10.28 -8.06
CA HIS A 289 -3.96 -11.04 -9.00
C HIS A 289 -4.68 -10.09 -9.97
N ILE A 290 -5.32 -9.04 -9.45
CA ILE A 290 -6.01 -8.04 -10.27
C ILE A 290 -5.04 -7.36 -11.25
N ASP A 291 -3.86 -6.95 -10.78
CA ASP A 291 -2.87 -6.27 -11.61
C ASP A 291 -2.28 -7.21 -12.69
N LEU A 292 -2.01 -8.49 -12.35
CA LEU A 292 -1.52 -9.51 -13.29
C LEU A 292 -2.52 -9.78 -14.40
N HIS A 293 -3.78 -10.05 -14.06
CA HIS A 293 -4.83 -10.36 -15.03
C HIS A 293 -5.34 -9.14 -15.80
N ALA A 294 -5.04 -7.92 -15.32
CA ALA A 294 -5.25 -6.70 -16.10
C ALA A 294 -4.19 -6.47 -17.20
N GLY A 295 -3.19 -7.34 -17.32
CA GLY A 295 -2.15 -7.29 -18.34
C GLY A 295 -1.25 -6.06 -18.29
N ARG A 296 -1.04 -5.48 -17.11
CA ARG A 296 -0.29 -4.21 -16.97
C ARG A 296 1.23 -4.34 -17.16
N GLY A 297 1.76 -5.57 -17.17
CA GLY A 297 3.19 -5.83 -17.27
C GLY A 297 4.02 -5.34 -16.08
N LYS A 298 3.36 -4.91 -14.98
CA LYS A 298 3.97 -4.41 -13.75
C LYS A 298 3.30 -5.02 -12.52
N SER A 299 4.07 -5.34 -11.49
CA SER A 299 3.59 -5.86 -10.20
C SER A 299 4.31 -5.17 -9.05
N GLU A 300 3.60 -4.97 -7.95
CA GLU A 300 4.20 -4.48 -6.70
C GLU A 300 4.91 -5.61 -5.89
N VAL A 301 4.99 -6.85 -6.42
CA VAL A 301 5.62 -7.96 -5.69
C VAL A 301 7.06 -7.69 -5.33
N ASP A 302 7.82 -7.00 -6.19
CA ASP A 302 9.20 -6.63 -5.90
C ASP A 302 9.31 -5.61 -4.76
N TYR A 303 8.31 -4.74 -4.61
CA TYR A 303 8.21 -3.75 -3.52
C TYR A 303 7.64 -4.32 -2.21
N LEU A 304 7.08 -5.52 -2.23
CA LEU A 304 6.56 -6.23 -1.06
C LEU A 304 7.44 -7.44 -0.73
N ASN A 305 7.24 -8.59 -1.36
CA ASN A 305 8.06 -9.79 -1.12
C ASN A 305 9.54 -9.53 -1.43
N GLY A 306 9.84 -8.85 -2.56
CA GLY A 306 11.21 -8.47 -2.93
C GLY A 306 11.87 -7.54 -1.91
N ALA A 307 11.13 -6.64 -1.27
CA ALA A 307 11.67 -5.81 -0.19
C ALA A 307 12.06 -6.64 1.04
N VAL A 308 11.28 -7.70 1.37
CA VAL A 308 11.65 -8.65 2.43
C VAL A 308 12.96 -9.37 2.06
N VAL A 309 13.11 -9.78 0.80
CA VAL A 309 14.34 -10.44 0.30
C VAL A 309 15.55 -9.51 0.43
N ARG A 310 15.44 -8.27 -0.07
CA ARG A 310 16.51 -7.28 0.02
C ARG A 310 16.91 -6.97 1.46
N ALA A 311 15.92 -6.83 2.34
CA ALA A 311 16.17 -6.61 3.77
C ALA A 311 16.79 -7.85 4.43
N GLY A 312 16.36 -9.06 4.06
CA GLY A 312 16.96 -10.32 4.50
C GLY A 312 18.42 -10.42 4.13
N LEU A 313 18.80 -10.07 2.90
CA LEU A 313 20.20 -10.04 2.47
C LEU A 313 21.04 -9.06 3.30
N ARG A 314 20.52 -7.85 3.59
CA ARG A 314 21.23 -6.86 4.42
C ARG A 314 21.41 -7.29 5.88
N THR A 315 20.51 -8.13 6.39
CA THR A 315 20.50 -8.57 7.79
C THR A 315 20.97 -10.01 7.98
N ASN A 316 21.41 -10.66 6.91
CA ASN A 316 21.81 -12.09 6.89
C ASN A 316 20.69 -13.02 7.40
N VAL A 317 19.44 -12.71 7.04
CA VAL A 317 18.24 -13.55 7.31
C VAL A 317 17.81 -14.22 6.02
N SER A 318 17.76 -15.55 6.00
CA SER A 318 17.27 -16.33 4.86
C SER A 318 15.79 -16.11 4.61
N THR A 319 15.39 -15.88 3.35
CA THR A 319 14.02 -15.59 2.92
C THR A 319 13.61 -16.39 1.68
N PRO A 320 13.76 -17.72 1.67
CA PRO A 320 13.55 -18.55 0.46
C PRO A 320 12.10 -18.48 -0.05
N VAL A 321 11.10 -18.40 0.82
CA VAL A 321 9.70 -18.33 0.41
C VAL A 321 9.40 -16.99 -0.27
N ASN A 322 9.81 -15.87 0.33
CA ASN A 322 9.64 -14.56 -0.30
C ASN A 322 10.42 -14.45 -1.62
N SER A 323 11.60 -15.07 -1.71
CA SER A 323 12.40 -15.12 -2.94
C SER A 323 11.65 -15.86 -4.05
N LEU A 324 11.15 -17.07 -3.78
CA LEU A 324 10.36 -17.86 -4.73
C LEU A 324 9.14 -17.07 -5.22
N LEU A 325 8.35 -16.52 -4.31
CA LEU A 325 7.13 -15.78 -4.66
C LEU A 325 7.43 -14.54 -5.51
N THR A 326 8.53 -13.83 -5.20
CA THR A 326 8.98 -12.68 -6.00
C THR A 326 9.37 -13.12 -7.40
N GLU A 327 10.25 -14.10 -7.52
CA GLU A 327 10.76 -14.61 -8.79
C GLU A 327 9.62 -15.08 -9.71
N LYS A 328 8.73 -15.93 -9.20
CA LYS A 328 7.65 -16.49 -10.02
C LYS A 328 6.64 -15.44 -10.46
N LEU A 329 6.24 -14.53 -9.57
CA LEU A 329 5.28 -13.50 -9.94
C LEU A 329 5.90 -12.44 -10.88
N VAL A 330 7.18 -12.11 -10.73
CA VAL A 330 7.88 -11.26 -11.70
C VAL A 330 7.94 -11.92 -13.08
N ALA A 331 8.32 -13.20 -13.15
CA ALA A 331 8.40 -13.95 -14.40
C ALA A 331 7.03 -14.05 -15.11
N LEU A 332 5.95 -14.32 -14.35
CA LEU A 332 4.57 -14.30 -14.87
C LEU A 332 4.17 -12.91 -15.38
N THR A 333 4.49 -11.87 -14.61
CA THR A 333 4.13 -10.48 -14.96
C THR A 333 4.82 -10.00 -16.22
N ARG A 334 6.08 -10.44 -16.46
CA ARG A 334 6.86 -10.10 -17.65
C ARG A 334 6.57 -11.01 -18.84
N GLY A 335 5.74 -12.05 -18.68
CA GLY A 335 5.48 -13.04 -19.72
C GLY A 335 6.66 -13.96 -20.03
N GLU A 336 7.65 -14.04 -19.13
CA GLU A 336 8.80 -14.96 -19.24
C GLU A 336 8.36 -16.41 -19.08
N ILE A 337 7.26 -16.63 -18.34
CA ILE A 337 6.58 -17.91 -18.24
C ILE A 337 5.06 -17.72 -18.50
N PRO A 338 4.37 -18.72 -19.10
CA PRO A 338 2.94 -18.64 -19.34
C PRO A 338 2.11 -18.53 -18.06
N LEU A 339 1.00 -17.77 -18.10
CA LEU A 339 0.12 -17.55 -16.93
C LEU A 339 -0.48 -18.85 -16.35
N ASP A 340 -0.66 -19.87 -17.17
CA ASP A 340 -1.20 -21.18 -16.76
C ASP A 340 -0.15 -22.12 -16.15
N THR A 341 1.13 -21.70 -16.09
CA THR A 341 2.23 -22.54 -15.61
C THR A 341 1.99 -23.10 -14.21
N TYR A 342 1.47 -22.26 -13.30
CA TYR A 342 1.18 -22.64 -11.92
C TYR A 342 -0.32 -22.67 -11.59
N ARG A 343 -1.17 -22.28 -12.55
CA ARG A 343 -2.61 -22.16 -12.35
C ARG A 343 -3.20 -23.44 -11.74
N GLN A 344 -3.82 -23.33 -10.55
CA GLN A 344 -4.42 -24.43 -9.80
C GLN A 344 -3.47 -25.63 -9.54
N ARG A 345 -2.14 -25.35 -9.43
CA ARG A 345 -1.10 -26.39 -9.23
C ARG A 345 -0.24 -26.12 -7.98
N PRO A 346 -0.81 -26.19 -6.76
CA PRO A 346 -0.08 -25.92 -5.51
C PRO A 346 1.20 -26.74 -5.38
N ALA A 347 1.12 -28.05 -5.65
CA ALA A 347 2.27 -28.96 -5.50
C ALA A 347 3.45 -28.57 -6.39
N LYS A 348 3.19 -28.01 -7.58
CA LYS A 348 4.26 -27.54 -8.48
C LYS A 348 4.97 -26.33 -7.89
N LEU A 349 4.26 -25.34 -7.36
CA LEU A 349 4.87 -24.16 -6.73
C LEU A 349 5.66 -24.53 -5.47
N ILE A 350 5.07 -25.35 -4.61
CA ILE A 350 5.69 -25.81 -3.35
C ILE A 350 6.93 -26.63 -3.62
N GLY A 351 6.89 -27.51 -4.66
CA GLY A 351 8.01 -28.37 -5.05
C GLY A 351 9.26 -27.64 -5.55
N GLU A 352 9.18 -26.33 -5.80
CA GLU A 352 10.34 -25.51 -6.16
C GLU A 352 11.11 -24.98 -4.93
N LEU A 353 10.55 -25.12 -3.73
CA LEU A 353 11.27 -24.83 -2.49
C LEU A 353 12.17 -26.00 -2.07
N ALA A 354 13.31 -25.67 -1.52
CA ALA A 354 14.13 -26.68 -0.85
C ALA A 354 13.33 -27.31 0.31
N PRO A 355 13.51 -28.63 0.58
CA PRO A 355 12.75 -29.36 1.61
C PRO A 355 12.76 -28.70 3.00
N ASP A 356 13.85 -28.02 3.34
CA ASP A 356 14.10 -27.41 4.65
C ASP A 356 13.70 -25.91 4.69
N ALA A 357 13.11 -25.38 3.62
CA ALA A 357 12.79 -23.95 3.50
C ALA A 357 11.53 -23.53 4.27
N ILE A 358 10.66 -24.49 4.67
CA ILE A 358 9.37 -24.21 5.30
C ILE A 358 9.14 -25.07 6.56
#